data_94bee518a8478032adfde1b831bee2b7
#
_entry.id   94bee518a8478032adfde1b831bee2b7
#
_cell.length_a   1.000
_cell.length_b   1.000
_cell.length_c   1.000
_cell.angle_alpha   90.00
_cell.angle_beta   90.00
_cell.angle_gamma   90.00
#
_symmetry.space_group_name_H-M   'P 1'
#
loop_
_entity.id
_entity.type
_entity.pdbx_description
1 polymer ?
#
loop_
_entity_poly.entity_id
_entity_poly.type
_entity_poly.pdbx_seq_one_letter_code
_entity_poly.pdbx_strand_id
1 'polypeptide(L)'
;MKDQERGSQTRILVVDQEEWCLAFLASVVKLLGIEQCKLVNTVPEALAALEENPFDLIITDHRQPDYQQLLQNARLRHPATRFIVMLHQRTQAYQMLYLEQVDIVYKPLSLEEIARKIRHAIRQKHLRQAEEELRRMKQEALRIFLG
;
A
#
# COMPACT_ATOMS: atom_id res chain seq x y z
N MET A 1 1.63 22.47 1.62
CA MET A 1 0.24 22.36 2.05
C MET A 1 -0.51 21.20 1.41
N LYS A 2 -0.59 21.15 0.08
CA LYS A 2 -1.29 20.04 -0.60
C LYS A 2 -0.68 18.68 -0.31
N ASP A 3 0.63 18.60 -0.18
CA ASP A 3 1.32 17.35 0.12
C ASP A 3 1.10 16.90 1.57
N GLN A 4 0.97 17.86 2.50
CA GLN A 4 0.64 17.55 3.90
C GLN A 4 -0.80 17.09 4.04
N GLU A 5 -1.72 17.69 3.29
CA GLU A 5 -3.12 17.26 3.27
C GLU A 5 -3.25 15.84 2.69
N ARG A 6 -2.51 15.55 1.63
CA ARG A 6 -2.47 14.20 1.04
C ARG A 6 -1.86 13.19 2.00
N GLY A 7 -0.80 13.58 2.73
CA GLY A 7 -0.18 12.73 3.74
C GLY A 7 -1.13 12.42 4.89
N SER A 8 -1.91 13.42 5.35
CA SER A 8 -2.86 13.23 6.46
C SER A 8 -4.04 12.34 6.09
N GLN A 9 -4.39 12.26 4.80
CA GLN A 9 -5.47 11.40 4.31
C GLN A 9 -4.99 10.01 3.91
N THR A 10 -3.69 9.82 3.78
CA THR A 10 -3.10 8.53 3.41
C THR A 10 -3.21 7.54 4.56
N ARG A 11 -3.65 6.32 4.24
CA ARG A 11 -3.81 5.24 5.21
C ARG A 11 -2.90 4.07 4.84
N ILE A 12 -2.12 3.62 5.81
CA ILE A 12 -1.21 2.49 5.65
C ILE A 12 -1.58 1.39 6.64
N LEU A 13 -1.65 0.17 6.13
CA LEU A 13 -1.85 -1.02 6.94
C LEU A 13 -0.55 -1.84 6.96
N VAL A 14 -0.08 -2.20 8.13
CA VAL A 14 1.12 -3.03 8.30
C VAL A 14 0.73 -4.33 8.98
N VAL A 15 1.13 -5.45 8.38
CA VAL A 15 0.81 -6.79 8.87
C VAL A 15 2.11 -7.55 9.08
N ASP A 16 2.47 -7.81 10.34
CA ASP A 16 3.69 -8.55 10.67
C ASP A 16 3.56 -9.19 12.05
N GLN A 17 4.09 -10.38 12.21
CA GLN A 17 4.11 -11.08 13.50
C GLN A 17 5.15 -10.50 14.45
N GLU A 18 6.18 -9.83 13.93
CA GLU A 18 7.29 -9.33 14.71
C GLU A 18 7.01 -7.90 15.20
N GLU A 19 6.93 -7.75 16.51
CA GLU A 19 6.63 -6.47 17.15
C GLU A 19 7.66 -5.38 16.80
N TRP A 20 8.93 -5.76 16.72
CA TRP A 20 9.99 -4.81 16.38
C TRP A 20 9.78 -4.25 14.96
N CYS A 21 9.32 -5.08 14.05
CA CYS A 21 9.08 -4.67 12.67
C CYS A 21 7.89 -3.70 12.59
N LEU A 22 6.81 -3.99 13.31
CA LEU A 22 5.66 -3.11 13.41
C LEU A 22 6.07 -1.74 13.98
N ALA A 23 6.85 -1.74 15.06
CA ALA A 23 7.31 -0.50 15.69
C ALA A 23 8.23 0.29 14.75
N PHE A 24 9.13 -0.39 14.07
CA PHE A 24 10.04 0.25 13.11
C PHE A 24 9.26 0.90 11.97
N LEU A 25 8.33 0.16 11.36
CA LEU A 25 7.54 0.68 10.25
C LEU A 25 6.62 1.83 10.69
N ALA A 26 6.04 1.73 11.88
CA ALA A 26 5.24 2.83 12.43
C ALA A 26 6.07 4.11 12.54
N SER A 27 7.32 3.98 13.00
CA SER A 27 8.23 5.12 13.12
C SER A 27 8.57 5.72 11.75
N VAL A 28 8.84 4.86 10.75
CA VAL A 28 9.13 5.32 9.40
C VAL A 28 7.94 6.08 8.81
N VAL A 29 6.75 5.52 8.94
CA VAL A 29 5.52 6.13 8.44
C VAL A 29 5.30 7.50 9.07
N LYS A 30 5.53 7.61 10.39
CA LYS A 30 5.42 8.87 11.11
C LYS A 30 6.45 9.90 10.62
N LEU A 31 7.69 9.48 10.39
CA LEU A 31 8.73 10.34 9.84
C LEU A 31 8.36 10.89 8.46
N LEU A 32 7.59 10.13 7.69
CA LEU A 32 7.11 10.56 6.37
C LEU A 32 5.89 11.48 6.43
N GLY A 33 5.43 11.82 7.64
CA GLY A 33 4.31 12.72 7.81
C GLY A 33 2.95 12.06 7.64
N ILE A 34 2.88 10.73 7.69
CA ILE A 34 1.64 9.98 7.52
C ILE A 34 1.11 9.63 8.91
N GLU A 35 -0.08 10.12 9.23
CA GLU A 35 -0.67 9.96 10.57
C GLU A 35 -1.48 8.68 10.72
N GLN A 36 -2.07 8.18 9.65
CA GLN A 36 -2.97 7.02 9.72
C GLN A 36 -2.22 5.75 9.35
N CYS A 37 -1.77 5.04 10.38
CA CYS A 37 -1.07 3.78 10.23
C CYS A 37 -1.68 2.76 11.19
N LYS A 38 -2.24 1.69 10.62
CA LYS A 38 -2.80 0.59 11.40
C LYS A 38 -1.82 -0.57 11.42
N LEU A 39 -1.53 -1.06 12.62
CA LEU A 39 -0.61 -2.17 12.83
C LEU A 39 -1.40 -3.39 13.29
N VAL A 40 -1.25 -4.50 12.62
CA VAL A 40 -1.90 -5.77 13.00
C VAL A 40 -0.90 -6.91 12.91
N ASN A 41 -1.16 -7.98 13.64
CA ASN A 41 -0.25 -9.14 13.71
C ASN A 41 -0.68 -10.28 12.80
N THR A 42 -1.93 -10.31 12.36
CA THR A 42 -2.49 -11.44 11.62
C THR A 42 -3.28 -10.97 10.39
N VAL A 43 -3.40 -11.84 9.42
CA VAL A 43 -4.22 -11.56 8.23
C VAL A 43 -5.70 -11.40 8.57
N PRO A 44 -6.32 -12.21 9.45
CA PRO A 44 -7.71 -11.95 9.85
C PRO A 44 -7.95 -10.55 10.40
N GLU A 45 -7.03 -10.03 11.22
CA GLU A 45 -7.12 -8.65 11.70
C GLU A 45 -7.00 -7.64 10.56
N ALA A 46 -6.11 -7.92 9.59
CA ALA A 46 -5.95 -7.07 8.42
C ALA A 46 -7.21 -7.04 7.56
N LEU A 47 -7.82 -8.20 7.34
CA LEU A 47 -9.07 -8.30 6.58
C LEU A 47 -10.21 -7.54 7.26
N ALA A 48 -10.29 -7.62 8.59
CA ALA A 48 -11.28 -6.85 9.36
C ALA A 48 -11.05 -5.34 9.19
N ALA A 49 -9.79 -4.91 9.21
CA ALA A 49 -9.45 -3.49 9.01
C ALA A 49 -9.87 -3.01 7.60
N LEU A 50 -9.69 -3.85 6.58
CA LEU A 50 -10.09 -3.54 5.20
C LEU A 50 -11.61 -3.39 5.04
N GLU A 51 -12.39 -4.08 5.85
CA GLU A 51 -13.85 -3.93 5.83
C GLU A 51 -14.29 -2.56 6.35
N GLU A 52 -13.55 -2.01 7.30
CA GLU A 52 -13.88 -0.72 7.89
C GLU A 52 -13.45 0.46 7.03
N ASN A 53 -12.25 0.38 6.42
CA ASN A 53 -11.67 1.48 5.65
C ASN A 53 -10.78 0.96 4.54
N PRO A 54 -10.74 1.67 3.39
CA PRO A 54 -9.73 1.39 2.38
C PRO A 54 -8.35 1.88 2.85
N PHE A 55 -7.30 1.19 2.39
CA PHE A 55 -5.91 1.59 2.63
C PHE A 55 -5.23 1.92 1.31
N ASP A 56 -4.33 2.88 1.35
CA ASP A 56 -3.55 3.28 0.17
C ASP A 56 -2.39 2.32 -0.06
N LEU A 57 -1.84 1.80 1.02
CA LEU A 57 -0.69 0.90 0.98
C LEU A 57 -0.84 -0.16 2.06
N ILE A 58 -0.55 -1.40 1.70
CA ILE A 58 -0.49 -2.53 2.63
C ILE A 58 0.94 -3.07 2.60
N ILE A 59 1.58 -3.14 3.77
CA ILE A 59 2.92 -3.69 3.94
C ILE A 59 2.77 -4.99 4.72
N THR A 60 3.17 -6.10 4.11
CA THR A 60 3.01 -7.43 4.75
C THR A 60 4.25 -8.30 4.56
N ASP A 61 4.53 -9.13 5.56
CA ASP A 61 5.57 -10.15 5.46
C ASP A 61 5.04 -11.34 4.68
N HIS A 62 5.85 -11.88 3.76
CA HIS A 62 5.47 -13.03 2.94
C HIS A 62 5.28 -14.30 3.76
N ARG A 63 5.87 -14.39 4.96
CA ARG A 63 5.70 -15.52 5.86
C ARG A 63 4.40 -15.46 6.66
N GLN A 64 3.67 -14.35 6.56
CA GLN A 64 2.38 -14.25 7.21
C GLN A 64 1.43 -15.29 6.62
N PRO A 65 0.83 -16.17 7.44
CA PRO A 65 -0.15 -17.12 6.90
C PRO A 65 -1.25 -16.37 6.15
N ASP A 66 -1.59 -16.86 4.96
CA ASP A 66 -2.67 -16.33 4.12
C ASP A 66 -2.45 -14.90 3.59
N TYR A 67 -1.19 -14.45 3.50
CA TYR A 67 -0.91 -13.11 2.95
C TYR A 67 -1.42 -12.96 1.51
N GLN A 68 -1.43 -14.05 0.73
CA GLN A 68 -1.94 -14.03 -0.63
C GLN A 68 -3.44 -13.75 -0.67
N GLN A 69 -4.18 -14.30 0.29
CA GLN A 69 -5.60 -14.03 0.43
C GLN A 69 -5.84 -12.55 0.76
N LEU A 70 -5.00 -11.96 1.60
CA LEU A 70 -5.05 -10.54 1.90
C LEU A 70 -4.87 -9.69 0.63
N LEU A 71 -3.87 -10.01 -0.18
CA LEU A 71 -3.61 -9.32 -1.44
C LEU A 71 -4.79 -9.43 -2.40
N GLN A 72 -5.35 -10.61 -2.56
CA GLN A 72 -6.48 -10.85 -3.45
C GLN A 72 -7.73 -10.09 -2.99
N ASN A 73 -8.02 -10.15 -1.69
CA ASN A 73 -9.18 -9.46 -1.12
C ASN A 73 -9.08 -7.95 -1.31
N ALA A 74 -7.90 -7.38 -1.02
CA ALA A 74 -7.68 -5.96 -1.17
C ALA A 74 -7.82 -5.51 -2.63
N ARG A 75 -7.32 -6.31 -3.58
CA ARG A 75 -7.44 -6.00 -5.00
C ARG A 75 -8.88 -5.98 -5.50
N LEU A 76 -9.67 -6.91 -5.00
CA LEU A 76 -11.08 -6.99 -5.39
C LEU A 76 -11.88 -5.81 -4.86
N ARG A 77 -11.61 -5.40 -3.63
CA ARG A 77 -12.36 -4.32 -2.97
C ARG A 77 -11.83 -2.93 -3.33
N HIS A 78 -10.51 -2.81 -3.42
CA HIS A 78 -9.83 -1.53 -3.61
C HIS A 78 -8.70 -1.68 -4.63
N PRO A 79 -9.03 -1.67 -5.94
CA PRO A 79 -8.03 -1.95 -6.98
C PRO A 79 -6.84 -1.00 -7.02
N ALA A 80 -6.97 0.20 -6.45
CA ALA A 80 -5.90 1.19 -6.43
C ALA A 80 -4.88 0.97 -5.29
N THR A 81 -5.18 0.09 -4.33
CA THR A 81 -4.28 -0.18 -3.20
C THR A 81 -2.95 -0.76 -3.69
N ARG A 82 -1.85 -0.20 -3.18
CA ARG A 82 -0.49 -0.67 -3.47
C ARG A 82 -0.03 -1.59 -2.36
N PHE A 83 0.97 -2.43 -2.68
CA PHE A 83 1.50 -3.42 -1.74
C PHE A 83 3.02 -3.35 -1.68
N ILE A 84 3.56 -3.52 -0.47
CA ILE A 84 4.97 -3.83 -0.27
C ILE A 84 5.02 -5.17 0.46
N VAL A 85 5.68 -6.15 -0.16
CA VAL A 85 5.85 -7.48 0.44
C VAL A 85 7.29 -7.60 0.93
N MET A 86 7.44 -7.93 2.21
CA MET A 86 8.73 -8.12 2.85
C MET A 86 9.16 -9.56 2.71
N LEU A 87 10.31 -9.78 2.09
CA LEU A 87 10.89 -11.09 1.86
C LEU A 87 12.15 -11.28 2.69
N HIS A 88 12.53 -12.54 2.91
CA HIS A 88 13.75 -12.89 3.63
C HIS A 88 14.85 -13.42 2.71
N GLN A 89 14.48 -13.92 1.53
CA GLN A 89 15.40 -14.48 0.56
C GLN A 89 15.10 -13.97 -0.85
N ARG A 90 16.14 -13.64 -1.61
CA ARG A 90 15.99 -13.09 -2.96
C ARG A 90 15.28 -14.03 -3.93
N THR A 91 15.46 -15.36 -3.75
CA THR A 91 14.84 -16.35 -4.63
C THR A 91 13.33 -16.32 -4.62
N GLN A 92 12.73 -15.77 -3.55
CA GLN A 92 11.27 -15.68 -3.41
C GLN A 92 10.66 -14.56 -4.28
N ALA A 93 11.49 -13.63 -4.75
CA ALA A 93 11.01 -12.52 -5.56
C ALA A 93 10.41 -12.95 -6.90
N TYR A 94 10.85 -14.08 -7.46
CA TYR A 94 10.38 -14.56 -8.75
C TYR A 94 8.87 -14.79 -8.81
N GLN A 95 8.28 -15.20 -7.69
CA GLN A 95 6.84 -15.46 -7.62
C GLN A 95 6.01 -14.19 -7.69
N MET A 96 6.62 -13.03 -7.45
CA MET A 96 5.94 -11.75 -7.33
C MET A 96 6.23 -10.77 -8.46
N LEU A 97 7.15 -11.12 -9.37
CA LEU A 97 7.56 -10.24 -10.46
C LEU A 97 6.42 -9.85 -11.41
N TYR A 98 5.37 -10.68 -11.47
CA TYR A 98 4.25 -10.48 -12.37
C TYR A 98 3.03 -9.84 -11.70
N LEU A 99 3.15 -9.52 -10.41
CA LEU A 99 2.04 -8.91 -9.68
C LEU A 99 2.10 -7.39 -9.80
N GLU A 100 1.10 -6.82 -10.43
CA GLU A 100 0.98 -5.37 -10.55
C GLU A 100 0.75 -4.74 -9.18
N GLN A 101 1.30 -3.53 -8.98
CA GLN A 101 1.13 -2.74 -7.77
C GLN A 101 1.83 -3.33 -6.54
N VAL A 102 2.70 -4.31 -6.73
CA VAL A 102 3.48 -4.93 -5.65
C VAL A 102 4.95 -4.53 -5.78
N ASP A 103 5.49 -3.95 -4.72
CA ASP A 103 6.92 -3.74 -4.53
C ASP A 103 7.46 -4.74 -3.52
N ILE A 104 8.75 -5.01 -3.59
CA ILE A 104 9.41 -5.98 -2.73
C ILE A 104 10.53 -5.31 -1.96
N VAL A 105 10.64 -5.62 -0.67
CA VAL A 105 11.79 -5.27 0.16
C VAL A 105 12.28 -6.52 0.87
N TYR A 106 13.55 -6.52 1.24
CA TYR A 106 14.16 -7.65 1.95
C TYR A 106 14.44 -7.27 3.40
N LYS A 107 14.18 -8.20 4.30
CA LYS A 107 14.60 -8.06 5.69
C LYS A 107 16.06 -8.52 5.82
N PRO A 108 16.87 -7.87 6.65
CA PRO A 108 16.56 -6.75 7.55
C PRO A 108 16.27 -5.45 6.78
N LEU A 109 15.31 -4.69 7.26
CA LEU A 109 14.86 -3.48 6.59
C LEU A 109 15.87 -2.35 6.73
N SER A 110 16.11 -1.63 5.62
CA SER A 110 16.90 -0.39 5.61
C SER A 110 15.92 0.79 5.69
N LEU A 111 16.21 1.72 6.59
CA LEU A 111 15.38 2.92 6.75
C LEU A 111 15.25 3.68 5.43
N GLU A 112 16.37 3.90 4.75
CA GLU A 112 16.38 4.65 3.50
C GLU A 112 15.58 3.96 2.39
N GLU A 113 15.77 2.65 2.25
CA GLU A 113 15.08 1.87 1.23
C GLU A 113 13.58 1.79 1.47
N ILE A 114 13.17 1.46 2.70
CA ILE A 114 11.75 1.33 3.00
C ILE A 114 11.02 2.68 2.91
N ALA A 115 11.66 3.75 3.37
CA ALA A 115 11.09 5.09 3.25
C ALA A 115 10.89 5.49 1.79
N ARG A 116 11.88 5.20 0.94
CA ARG A 116 11.81 5.47 -0.49
C ARG A 116 10.68 4.68 -1.15
N LYS A 117 10.55 3.41 -0.79
CA LYS A 117 9.51 2.54 -1.37
C LYS A 117 8.11 2.93 -0.92
N ILE A 118 7.94 3.31 0.33
CA ILE A 118 6.66 3.81 0.82
C ILE A 118 6.26 5.09 0.07
N ARG A 119 7.18 6.05 -0.05
CA ARG A 119 6.91 7.29 -0.80
C ARG A 119 6.55 6.99 -2.26
N HIS A 120 7.28 6.08 -2.89
CA HIS A 120 7.01 5.69 -4.28
C HIS A 120 5.62 5.09 -4.43
N ALA A 121 5.24 4.16 -3.56
CA ALA A 121 3.95 3.50 -3.61
C ALA A 121 2.79 4.50 -3.47
N ILE A 122 2.90 5.42 -2.53
CA ILE A 122 1.88 6.43 -2.29
C ILE A 122 1.78 7.38 -3.48
N ARG A 123 2.92 7.81 -4.03
CA ARG A 123 2.96 8.67 -5.21
C ARG A 123 2.32 8.00 -6.42
N GLN A 124 2.62 6.73 -6.64
CA GLN A 124 2.05 5.96 -7.75
C GLN A 124 0.53 5.83 -7.62
N LYS A 125 0.04 5.59 -6.40
CA LYS A 125 -1.40 5.52 -6.17
C LYS A 125 -2.08 6.85 -6.49
N HIS A 126 -1.53 7.96 -6.01
CA HIS A 126 -2.10 9.28 -6.27
C HIS A 126 -2.07 9.64 -7.76
N LEU A 127 -0.98 9.30 -8.44
CA LEU A 127 -0.85 9.53 -9.87
C LEU A 127 -1.90 8.75 -10.66
N ARG A 128 -2.10 7.50 -10.32
CA ARG A 128 -3.11 6.65 -10.96
C ARG A 128 -4.52 7.20 -10.77
N GLN A 129 -4.83 7.65 -9.55
CA GLN A 129 -6.13 8.27 -9.27
C GLN A 129 -6.33 9.55 -10.08
N ALA A 130 -5.30 10.37 -10.20
CA ALA A 130 -5.36 11.59 -11.00
C ALA A 130 -5.58 11.28 -12.48
N GLU A 131 -4.91 10.26 -13.00
CA GLU A 131 -5.08 9.84 -14.39
C GLU A 131 -6.49 9.31 -14.66
N GLU A 132 -7.04 8.53 -13.74
CA GLU A 132 -8.41 8.01 -13.86
C GLU A 132 -9.44 9.13 -13.82
N GLU A 133 -9.24 10.11 -12.94
CA GLU A 133 -10.12 11.26 -12.85
C GLU A 133 -10.07 12.11 -14.13
N LEU A 134 -8.87 12.34 -14.64
CA LEU A 134 -8.69 13.04 -15.90
C LEU A 134 -9.40 12.33 -17.06
N ARG A 135 -9.30 11.00 -17.09
CA ARG A 135 -9.98 10.21 -18.11
C ARG A 135 -11.50 10.35 -18.01
N ARG A 136 -12.04 10.31 -16.81
CA ARG A 136 -13.48 10.52 -16.59
C ARG A 136 -13.91 11.89 -17.06
N MET A 137 -13.14 12.91 -16.72
CA MET A 137 -13.44 14.29 -17.13
C MET A 137 -13.43 14.43 -18.64
N LYS A 138 -12.47 13.80 -19.33
CA LYS A 138 -12.42 13.81 -20.79
C LYS A 138 -13.62 13.11 -21.41
N GLN A 139 -14.02 11.97 -20.88
CA GLN A 139 -15.19 11.23 -21.37
C GLN A 139 -16.48 12.03 -21.17
N GLU A 140 -16.61 12.66 -20.02
CA GLU A 140 -17.78 13.50 -19.74
C GLU A 140 -17.84 14.72 -20.64
N ALA A 141 -16.70 15.39 -20.84
CA ALA A 141 -16.62 16.53 -21.76
C ALA A 141 -17.00 16.12 -23.20
N LEU A 142 -16.52 14.97 -23.66
CA LEU A 142 -16.89 14.45 -24.98
C LEU A 142 -18.38 14.15 -25.08
N ARG A 143 -18.97 13.58 -24.03
CA ARG A 143 -20.41 13.28 -24.03
C ARG A 143 -21.24 14.55 -24.08
N ILE A 144 -20.85 15.56 -23.34
CA ILE A 144 -21.54 16.87 -23.37
C ILE A 144 -21.40 17.54 -24.75
N PHE A 145 -20.20 17.46 -25.34
CA PHE A 145 -19.88 18.10 -26.60
C PHE A 145 -20.57 17.41 -27.79
N LEU A 146 -20.69 16.07 -27.75
CA LEU A 146 -21.28 15.27 -28.83
C LEU A 146 -22.78 15.00 -28.66
N GLY A 147 -23.24 15.19 -27.46
CA GLY A 147 -24.67 15.02 -27.15
C GLY A 147 -25.45 16.21 -27.55
#